data_2ad387aaba3be4678afef777c0b6fc69
#
_entry.id   2ad387aaba3be4678afef777c0b6fc69
#
_cell.length_a   1.000
_cell.length_b   1.000
_cell.length_c   1.000
_cell.angle_alpha   90.00
_cell.angle_beta   90.00
_cell.angle_gamma   90.00
#
_symmetry.space_group_name_H-M   'P 1'
#
loop_
_entity.id
_entity.type
_entity.pdbx_description
1 polymer ?
#
loop_
_entity_poly.entity_id
_entity_poly.type
_entity_poly.pdbx_seq_one_letter_code
_entity_poly.pdbx_strand_id
1 'polypeptide(L)'
;MKFIANPGPYQRADKHTSKIMRELLIGLGVVWLAAIIYNFTIGVNYGVKAILMVLVSVLVTALADVAVAAMRHDAKNGKIGAYILQQMRVNYSAVTAVIFALTLPIGTSYYVIIIGALFATLIGKYVFGGFGQNIFNPAAVGRIFVALAFGSSLVPHLGNPADVPTLIAGSTLTSAFANASGIKWIADSLTGVNLGQVWLGTYSGALGETFAGLILLIGVVFVVRNVINWRAPVFYLGTVALTSIVIALFTGLNPFTYPLYQL
;
A
#
# COMPACT_ATOMS: atom_id res chain seq x y z
N MET A 1 -11.15 40.03 -33.99
CA MET A 1 -11.12 38.97 -32.96
C MET A 1 -9.98 38.01 -33.28
N LYS A 2 -9.01 37.85 -32.36
CA LYS A 2 -7.97 36.79 -32.52
C LYS A 2 -8.50 35.51 -31.88
N PHE A 3 -8.75 34.50 -32.68
CA PHE A 3 -9.06 33.18 -32.15
C PHE A 3 -7.78 32.56 -31.60
N ILE A 4 -7.77 32.18 -30.32
CA ILE A 4 -6.67 31.46 -29.69
C ILE A 4 -7.06 29.98 -29.70
N ALA A 5 -6.38 29.19 -30.51
CA ALA A 5 -6.51 27.74 -30.48
C ALA A 5 -5.73 27.20 -29.27
N ASN A 6 -6.41 26.85 -28.19
CA ASN A 6 -5.81 26.11 -27.10
C ASN A 6 -5.95 24.61 -27.35
N PRO A 7 -4.88 23.82 -27.12
CA PRO A 7 -5.02 22.36 -27.16
C PRO A 7 -5.97 21.93 -26.05
N GLY A 8 -6.90 21.04 -26.38
CA GLY A 8 -7.84 20.46 -25.37
C GLY A 8 -7.15 19.79 -24.18
N PRO A 9 -7.89 19.54 -23.11
CA PRO A 9 -9.34 19.68 -22.94
C PRO A 9 -9.75 21.11 -22.59
N TYR A 10 -10.84 21.59 -23.16
CA TYR A 10 -11.37 22.95 -22.98
C TYR A 10 -11.99 23.19 -21.60
N GLN A 11 -12.35 22.14 -20.88
CA GLN A 11 -12.80 22.21 -19.48
C GLN A 11 -11.74 21.54 -18.59
N ARG A 12 -11.14 22.35 -17.71
CA ARG A 12 -10.26 21.85 -16.65
C ARG A 12 -11.05 21.86 -15.35
N ALA A 13 -11.20 20.68 -14.74
CA ALA A 13 -11.69 20.61 -13.36
C ALA A 13 -10.69 21.28 -12.42
N ASP A 14 -11.18 21.92 -11.35
CA ASP A 14 -10.33 22.53 -10.30
C ASP A 14 -9.38 21.50 -9.66
N LYS A 15 -9.72 20.23 -9.76
CA LYS A 15 -8.91 19.08 -9.30
C LYS A 15 -8.27 18.37 -10.48
N HIS A 16 -7.01 18.62 -10.65
CA HIS A 16 -6.16 17.94 -11.63
C HIS A 16 -5.34 16.82 -10.98
N THR A 17 -4.90 15.85 -11.75
CA THR A 17 -4.18 14.65 -11.31
C THR A 17 -3.02 14.95 -10.36
N SER A 18 -2.23 16.00 -10.61
CA SER A 18 -1.13 16.41 -9.73
C SER A 18 -1.58 16.74 -8.31
N LYS A 19 -2.73 17.38 -8.15
CA LYS A 19 -3.27 17.73 -6.84
C LYS A 19 -3.72 16.47 -6.10
N ILE A 20 -4.43 15.59 -6.78
CA ILE A 20 -4.89 14.31 -6.22
C ILE A 20 -3.70 13.46 -5.78
N MET A 21 -2.67 13.30 -6.63
CA MET A 21 -1.49 12.50 -6.30
C MET A 21 -0.67 13.09 -5.14
N ARG A 22 -0.60 14.40 -5.03
CA ARG A 22 0.05 15.07 -3.90
C ARG A 22 -0.72 14.87 -2.60
N GLU A 23 -2.05 15.02 -2.61
CA GLU A 23 -2.88 14.78 -1.43
C GLU A 23 -2.81 13.31 -0.99
N LEU A 24 -2.80 12.37 -1.94
CA LEU A 24 -2.59 10.95 -1.67
C LEU A 24 -1.23 10.70 -1.03
N LEU A 25 -0.15 11.29 -1.56
CA LEU A 25 1.19 11.13 -0.99
C LEU A 25 1.28 11.69 0.44
N ILE A 26 0.61 12.80 0.73
CA ILE A 26 0.52 13.36 2.08
C ILE A 26 -0.19 12.37 3.02
N GLY A 27 -1.33 11.81 2.63
CA GLY A 27 -2.05 10.81 3.43
C GLY A 27 -1.23 9.55 3.68
N LEU A 28 -0.56 9.03 2.65
CA LEU A 28 0.38 7.90 2.79
C LEU A 28 1.55 8.24 3.72
N GLY A 29 2.05 9.48 3.67
CA GLY A 29 3.09 9.98 4.56
C GLY A 29 2.65 9.97 6.04
N VAL A 30 1.40 10.31 6.32
CA VAL A 30 0.84 10.25 7.68
C VAL A 30 0.75 8.80 8.17
N VAL A 31 0.29 7.86 7.32
CA VAL A 31 0.29 6.42 7.65
C VAL A 31 1.70 5.92 7.91
N TRP A 32 2.66 6.29 7.06
CA TRP A 32 4.06 5.92 7.23
C TRP A 32 4.67 6.47 8.52
N LEU A 33 4.41 7.74 8.87
CA LEU A 33 4.87 8.33 10.13
C LEU A 33 4.30 7.59 11.34
N ALA A 34 3.01 7.25 11.32
CA ALA A 34 2.39 6.46 12.37
C ALA A 34 3.06 5.07 12.50
N ALA A 35 3.31 4.41 11.37
CA ALA A 35 4.02 3.13 11.33
C ALA A 35 5.45 3.25 11.89
N ILE A 36 6.19 4.32 11.58
CA ILE A 36 7.53 4.58 12.12
C ILE A 36 7.45 4.72 13.64
N ILE A 37 6.57 5.59 14.15
CA ILE A 37 6.41 5.83 15.59
C ILE A 37 6.12 4.50 16.30
N TYR A 38 5.15 3.72 15.80
CA TYR A 38 4.80 2.43 16.37
C TYR A 38 5.99 1.45 16.36
N ASN A 39 6.71 1.33 15.26
CA ASN A 39 7.85 0.43 15.18
C ASN A 39 9.01 0.85 16.10
N PHE A 40 9.18 2.15 16.38
CA PHE A 40 10.14 2.62 17.38
C PHE A 40 9.73 2.25 18.82
N THR A 41 8.44 2.14 19.12
CA THR A 41 8.00 1.66 20.46
C THR A 41 8.33 0.18 20.67
N ILE A 42 8.45 -0.60 19.60
CA ILE A 42 8.84 -2.02 19.65
C ILE A 42 10.37 -2.13 19.81
N GLY A 43 11.11 -1.33 19.05
CA GLY A 43 12.57 -1.31 19.12
C GLY A 43 13.19 -0.44 18.03
N VAL A 44 14.39 0.08 18.32
CA VAL A 44 15.10 0.98 17.41
C VAL A 44 15.34 0.34 16.03
N ASN A 45 15.67 -0.95 15.99
CA ASN A 45 15.92 -1.68 14.74
C ASN A 45 14.66 -1.75 13.86
N TYR A 46 13.47 -1.91 14.47
CA TYR A 46 12.18 -1.91 13.76
C TYR A 46 11.85 -0.54 13.19
N GLY A 47 12.04 0.53 13.98
CA GLY A 47 11.81 1.90 13.53
C GLY A 47 12.72 2.29 12.36
N VAL A 48 14.02 1.99 12.46
CA VAL A 48 15.00 2.23 11.38
C VAL A 48 14.63 1.43 10.13
N LYS A 49 14.25 0.16 10.29
CA LYS A 49 13.81 -0.69 9.17
C LYS A 49 12.57 -0.12 8.47
N ALA A 50 11.58 0.36 9.23
CA ALA A 50 10.37 1.00 8.68
C ALA A 50 10.68 2.25 7.82
N ILE A 51 11.68 3.02 8.21
CA ILE A 51 12.18 4.15 7.42
C ILE A 51 12.86 3.65 6.14
N LEU A 52 13.81 2.72 6.29
CA LEU A 52 14.65 2.26 5.18
C LEU A 52 13.85 1.51 4.11
N MET A 53 12.82 0.74 4.47
CA MET A 53 11.97 0.04 3.49
C MET A 53 11.34 1.00 2.49
N VAL A 54 10.76 2.09 2.96
CA VAL A 54 10.13 3.08 2.08
C VAL A 54 11.19 3.85 1.29
N LEU A 55 12.28 4.26 1.92
CA LEU A 55 13.37 4.98 1.23
C LEU A 55 14.01 4.14 0.12
N VAL A 56 14.30 2.86 0.37
CA VAL A 56 14.82 1.93 -0.64
C VAL A 56 13.83 1.78 -1.79
N SER A 57 12.55 1.57 -1.50
CA SER A 57 11.52 1.45 -2.53
C SER A 57 11.44 2.72 -3.39
N VAL A 58 11.42 3.90 -2.77
CA VAL A 58 11.38 5.20 -3.49
C VAL A 58 12.63 5.40 -4.34
N LEU A 59 13.80 5.08 -3.81
CA LEU A 59 15.07 5.21 -4.55
C LEU A 59 15.10 4.28 -5.77
N VAL A 60 14.71 3.03 -5.60
CA VAL A 60 14.70 2.03 -6.68
C VAL A 60 13.72 2.41 -7.78
N THR A 61 12.50 2.83 -7.42
CA THR A 61 11.51 3.27 -8.41
C THR A 61 11.94 4.54 -9.13
N ALA A 62 12.58 5.49 -8.43
CA ALA A 62 13.12 6.70 -9.04
C ALA A 62 14.26 6.38 -10.03
N LEU A 63 15.17 5.46 -9.68
CA LEU A 63 16.23 5.00 -10.58
C LEU A 63 15.63 4.29 -11.82
N ALA A 64 14.59 3.47 -11.64
CA ALA A 64 13.89 2.85 -12.77
C ALA A 64 13.25 3.90 -13.69
N ASP A 65 12.61 4.95 -13.12
CA ASP A 65 12.07 6.07 -13.90
C ASP A 65 13.15 6.78 -14.71
N VAL A 66 14.30 7.08 -14.08
CA VAL A 66 15.44 7.72 -14.76
C VAL A 66 15.95 6.84 -15.90
N ALA A 67 16.12 5.54 -15.65
CA ALA A 67 16.60 4.61 -16.68
C ALA A 67 15.64 4.54 -17.87
N VAL A 68 14.33 4.39 -17.63
CA VAL A 68 13.33 4.34 -18.70
C VAL A 68 13.23 5.68 -19.44
N ALA A 69 13.30 6.82 -18.72
CA ALA A 69 13.29 8.14 -19.35
C ALA A 69 14.53 8.35 -20.21
N ALA A 70 15.70 7.91 -19.76
CA ALA A 70 16.92 7.98 -20.54
C ALA A 70 16.87 7.12 -21.83
N MET A 71 16.30 5.91 -21.74
CA MET A 71 16.12 5.03 -22.90
C MET A 71 15.08 5.56 -23.91
N ARG A 72 14.08 6.31 -23.45
CA ARG A 72 13.03 6.90 -24.30
C ARG A 72 13.37 8.31 -24.79
N HIS A 73 14.51 8.85 -24.37
CA HIS A 73 14.91 10.20 -24.79
C HIS A 73 15.26 10.23 -26.28
N ASP A 74 14.63 11.14 -27.03
CA ASP A 74 14.97 11.48 -28.42
C ASP A 74 15.64 12.87 -28.41
N ALA A 75 16.57 13.11 -29.35
CA ALA A 75 17.23 14.41 -29.53
C ALA A 75 16.25 15.58 -29.73
N LYS A 76 15.03 15.29 -30.22
CA LYS A 76 13.94 16.27 -30.35
C LYS A 76 13.38 16.75 -29.02
N ASN A 77 13.60 16.01 -27.93
CA ASN A 77 13.06 16.31 -26.59
C ASN A 77 13.92 17.32 -25.80
N GLY A 78 14.94 17.92 -26.41
CA GLY A 78 15.83 18.90 -25.78
C GLY A 78 16.87 18.26 -24.87
N LYS A 79 17.28 18.95 -23.81
CA LYS A 79 18.31 18.45 -22.88
C LYS A 79 17.79 17.26 -22.09
N ILE A 80 18.56 16.15 -22.09
CA ILE A 80 18.20 14.89 -21.41
C ILE A 80 17.82 15.07 -19.94
N GLY A 81 18.55 15.90 -19.19
CA GLY A 81 18.26 16.15 -17.77
C GLY A 81 16.90 16.84 -17.55
N ALA A 82 16.52 17.78 -18.40
CA ALA A 82 15.21 18.45 -18.32
C ALA A 82 14.08 17.46 -18.65
N TYR A 83 14.27 16.61 -19.63
CA TYR A 83 13.32 15.56 -20.01
C TYR A 83 13.12 14.54 -18.87
N ILE A 84 14.21 14.03 -18.27
CA ILE A 84 14.14 13.10 -17.13
C ILE A 84 13.36 13.75 -15.98
N LEU A 85 13.68 14.99 -15.61
CA LEU A 85 13.01 15.69 -14.51
C LEU A 85 11.52 15.89 -14.79
N GLN A 86 11.15 16.19 -16.03
CA GLN A 86 9.76 16.30 -16.45
C GLN A 86 9.03 14.96 -16.34
N GLN A 87 9.66 13.86 -16.80
CA GLN A 87 9.08 12.52 -16.71
C GLN A 87 8.87 12.08 -15.26
N MET A 88 9.83 12.30 -14.38
CA MET A 88 9.69 11.98 -12.96
C MET A 88 8.52 12.72 -12.29
N ARG A 89 8.29 14.00 -12.66
CA ARG A 89 7.16 14.78 -12.13
C ARG A 89 5.80 14.27 -12.59
N VAL A 90 5.71 13.72 -13.80
CA VAL A 90 4.46 13.23 -14.39
C VAL A 90 4.15 11.79 -13.99
N ASN A 91 5.16 10.99 -13.73
CA ASN A 91 5.01 9.55 -13.49
C ASN A 91 4.52 9.18 -12.09
N TYR A 92 4.64 10.07 -11.11
CA TYR A 92 4.21 9.85 -9.71
C TYR A 92 4.68 8.53 -9.10
N SER A 93 5.88 8.07 -9.44
CA SER A 93 6.41 6.77 -8.98
C SER A 93 6.61 6.71 -7.47
N ALA A 94 6.81 7.85 -6.82
CA ALA A 94 6.84 7.92 -5.36
C ALA A 94 5.56 7.36 -4.71
N VAL A 95 4.38 7.60 -5.30
CA VAL A 95 3.11 7.03 -4.81
C VAL A 95 3.14 5.50 -4.91
N THR A 96 3.55 4.96 -6.07
CA THR A 96 3.70 3.51 -6.27
C THR A 96 4.67 2.90 -5.27
N ALA A 97 5.82 3.53 -5.07
CA ALA A 97 6.87 3.09 -4.16
C ALA A 97 6.40 3.04 -2.70
N VAL A 98 5.74 4.10 -2.24
CA VAL A 98 5.27 4.19 -0.86
C VAL A 98 4.15 3.18 -0.61
N ILE A 99 3.16 3.06 -1.51
CA ILE A 99 2.10 2.05 -1.38
C ILE A 99 2.72 0.66 -1.35
N PHE A 100 3.63 0.33 -2.29
CA PHE A 100 4.28 -0.97 -2.33
C PHE A 100 5.00 -1.29 -1.02
N ALA A 101 5.84 -0.38 -0.52
CA ALA A 101 6.58 -0.60 0.72
C ALA A 101 5.66 -0.75 1.94
N LEU A 102 4.56 0.02 2.01
CA LEU A 102 3.58 -0.05 3.10
C LEU A 102 2.78 -1.37 3.08
N THR A 103 2.67 -2.04 1.95
CA THR A 103 2.01 -3.36 1.86
C THR A 103 2.92 -4.53 2.25
N LEU A 104 4.19 -4.29 2.56
CA LEU A 104 5.14 -5.33 2.94
C LEU A 104 5.28 -5.45 4.45
N PRO A 105 5.47 -6.68 5.00
CA PRO A 105 5.80 -6.88 6.41
C PRO A 105 7.17 -6.32 6.76
N ILE A 106 7.36 -5.92 8.02
CA ILE A 106 8.60 -5.28 8.49
C ILE A 106 9.85 -6.17 8.34
N GLY A 107 9.70 -7.48 8.43
CA GLY A 107 10.82 -8.43 8.30
C GLY A 107 11.30 -8.67 6.87
N THR A 108 10.62 -8.10 5.86
CA THR A 108 11.00 -8.29 4.46
C THR A 108 12.44 -7.88 4.19
N SER A 109 13.20 -8.75 3.51
CA SER A 109 14.59 -8.48 3.15
C SER A 109 14.72 -7.39 2.10
N TYR A 110 15.77 -6.58 2.16
CA TYR A 110 15.95 -5.44 1.24
C TYR A 110 16.02 -5.86 -0.24
N TYR A 111 16.66 -6.99 -0.56
CA TYR A 111 16.71 -7.48 -1.94
C TYR A 111 15.32 -7.79 -2.50
N VAL A 112 14.39 -8.27 -1.68
CA VAL A 112 13.00 -8.53 -2.06
C VAL A 112 12.28 -7.21 -2.35
N ILE A 113 12.52 -6.17 -1.52
CA ILE A 113 11.97 -4.83 -1.74
C ILE A 113 12.48 -4.25 -3.06
N ILE A 114 13.79 -4.39 -3.34
CA ILE A 114 14.41 -3.90 -4.58
C ILE A 114 13.80 -4.60 -5.81
N ILE A 115 13.76 -5.93 -5.81
CA ILE A 115 13.22 -6.71 -6.94
C ILE A 115 11.73 -6.42 -7.12
N GLY A 116 10.96 -6.38 -6.03
CA GLY A 116 9.53 -6.08 -6.08
C GLY A 116 9.22 -4.66 -6.57
N ALA A 117 9.98 -3.66 -6.14
CA ALA A 117 9.85 -2.28 -6.59
C ALA A 117 10.20 -2.12 -8.09
N LEU A 118 11.25 -2.81 -8.56
CA LEU A 118 11.57 -2.87 -9.98
C LEU A 118 10.46 -3.53 -10.79
N PHE A 119 9.94 -4.67 -10.32
CA PHE A 119 8.83 -5.37 -10.97
C PHE A 119 7.57 -4.51 -11.02
N ALA A 120 7.20 -3.87 -9.91
CA ALA A 120 6.08 -2.93 -9.83
C ALA A 120 6.21 -1.80 -10.86
N THR A 121 7.41 -1.23 -10.98
CA THR A 121 7.64 -0.08 -11.85
C THR A 121 7.78 -0.49 -13.30
N LEU A 122 8.64 -1.46 -13.62
CA LEU A 122 8.91 -1.85 -15.00
C LEU A 122 7.74 -2.62 -15.60
N ILE A 123 7.30 -3.68 -14.93
CA ILE A 123 6.24 -4.56 -15.44
C ILE A 123 4.85 -3.99 -15.13
N GLY A 124 4.59 -3.58 -13.88
CA GLY A 124 3.27 -3.09 -13.48
C GLY A 124 2.88 -1.75 -14.11
N LYS A 125 3.86 -0.94 -14.55
CA LYS A 125 3.63 0.40 -15.07
C LYS A 125 4.16 0.62 -16.48
N TYR A 126 5.47 0.43 -16.72
CA TYR A 126 6.08 0.85 -17.99
C TYR A 126 5.81 -0.08 -19.17
N VAL A 127 5.58 -1.37 -18.96
CA VAL A 127 5.17 -2.31 -20.03
C VAL A 127 3.86 -1.87 -20.67
N PHE A 128 2.95 -1.26 -19.90
CA PHE A 128 1.66 -0.75 -20.40
C PHE A 128 1.73 0.68 -20.96
N GLY A 129 2.89 1.33 -20.94
CA GLY A 129 3.07 2.69 -21.48
C GLY A 129 3.41 3.76 -20.45
N GLY A 130 3.25 3.52 -19.15
CA GLY A 130 3.55 4.45 -18.08
C GLY A 130 2.32 4.92 -17.31
N PHE A 131 2.45 6.04 -16.60
CA PHE A 131 1.38 6.56 -15.76
C PHE A 131 0.09 6.86 -16.57
N GLY A 132 -1.02 6.34 -16.07
CA GLY A 132 -2.35 6.52 -16.69
C GLY A 132 -2.70 5.50 -17.77
N GLN A 133 -1.76 4.66 -18.21
CA GLN A 133 -2.00 3.58 -19.19
C GLN A 133 -1.88 2.19 -18.57
N ASN A 134 -1.50 2.11 -17.30
CA ASN A 134 -1.40 0.85 -16.57
C ASN A 134 -2.81 0.27 -16.30
N ILE A 135 -2.99 -1.02 -16.62
CA ILE A 135 -4.26 -1.75 -16.43
C ILE A 135 -4.52 -2.04 -14.95
N PHE A 136 -3.45 -2.39 -14.23
CA PHE A 136 -3.49 -2.71 -12.80
C PHE A 136 -2.75 -1.66 -11.98
N ASN A 137 -3.04 -1.61 -10.68
CA ASN A 137 -2.23 -0.82 -9.76
C ASN A 137 -0.80 -1.40 -9.70
N PRO A 138 0.24 -0.64 -10.08
CA PRO A 138 1.61 -1.15 -10.13
C PRO A 138 2.13 -1.66 -8.79
N ALA A 139 1.75 -0.99 -7.68
CA ALA A 139 2.14 -1.43 -6.34
C ALA A 139 1.51 -2.80 -5.99
N ALA A 140 0.25 -3.03 -6.36
CA ALA A 140 -0.41 -4.31 -6.17
C ALA A 140 0.23 -5.42 -7.01
N VAL A 141 0.61 -5.12 -8.26
CA VAL A 141 1.34 -6.07 -9.14
C VAL A 141 2.66 -6.47 -8.49
N GLY A 142 3.45 -5.51 -7.98
CA GLY A 142 4.70 -5.79 -7.26
C GLY A 142 4.46 -6.61 -5.99
N ARG A 143 3.41 -6.30 -5.23
CA ARG A 143 3.07 -7.04 -4.00
C ARG A 143 2.69 -8.50 -4.29
N ILE A 144 1.87 -8.75 -5.32
CA ILE A 144 1.49 -10.10 -5.74
C ILE A 144 2.72 -10.87 -6.21
N PHE A 145 3.56 -10.26 -7.05
CA PHE A 145 4.80 -10.87 -7.50
C PHE A 145 5.70 -11.28 -6.33
N VAL A 146 5.93 -10.38 -5.36
CA VAL A 146 6.75 -10.67 -4.18
C VAL A 146 6.12 -11.78 -3.33
N ALA A 147 4.79 -11.81 -3.19
CA ALA A 147 4.10 -12.85 -2.44
C ALA A 147 4.27 -14.23 -3.07
N LEU A 148 4.23 -14.31 -4.40
CA LEU A 148 4.37 -15.58 -5.12
C LEU A 148 5.83 -16.03 -5.22
N ALA A 149 6.77 -15.10 -5.48
CA ALA A 149 8.17 -15.44 -5.72
C ALA A 149 9.00 -15.57 -4.42
N PHE A 150 8.65 -14.81 -3.38
CA PHE A 150 9.42 -14.66 -2.15
C PHE A 150 8.56 -14.81 -0.89
N GLY A 151 7.50 -15.60 -0.93
CA GLY A 151 6.55 -15.75 0.18
C GLY A 151 7.19 -16.08 1.53
N SER A 152 8.22 -16.91 1.54
CA SER A 152 8.98 -17.27 2.74
C SER A 152 9.82 -16.12 3.32
N SER A 153 10.13 -15.08 2.53
CA SER A 153 10.87 -13.89 2.95
C SER A 153 9.97 -12.77 3.46
N LEU A 154 8.65 -12.97 3.42
CA LEU A 154 7.65 -12.03 3.90
C LEU A 154 7.31 -12.35 5.36
N VAL A 155 8.21 -11.99 6.26
CA VAL A 155 8.04 -12.28 7.69
C VAL A 155 7.67 -11.02 8.48
N PRO A 156 6.77 -11.13 9.47
CA PRO A 156 6.31 -9.98 10.24
C PRO A 156 7.26 -9.53 11.36
N HIS A 157 8.44 -10.15 11.48
CA HIS A 157 9.42 -9.88 12.53
C HIS A 157 10.84 -9.68 11.94
N LEU A 158 11.74 -9.10 12.74
CA LEU A 158 13.18 -9.01 12.45
C LEU A 158 13.94 -10.01 13.34
N GLY A 159 14.86 -10.77 12.73
CA GLY A 159 15.69 -11.71 13.48
C GLY A 159 14.97 -12.98 13.92
N ASN A 160 15.30 -13.48 15.12
CA ASN A 160 14.74 -14.71 15.65
C ASN A 160 13.29 -14.49 16.15
N PRO A 161 12.31 -15.31 15.72
CA PRO A 161 10.92 -15.21 16.20
C PRO A 161 10.76 -15.26 17.72
N ALA A 162 11.69 -15.88 18.44
CA ALA A 162 11.65 -15.98 19.89
C ALA A 162 11.93 -14.66 20.62
N ASP A 163 12.58 -13.69 19.94
CA ASP A 163 12.99 -12.42 20.52
C ASP A 163 11.93 -11.31 20.33
N VAL A 164 10.77 -11.64 19.77
CA VAL A 164 9.77 -10.66 19.36
C VAL A 164 8.47 -10.85 20.15
N PRO A 165 7.79 -9.77 20.56
CA PRO A 165 6.48 -9.87 21.18
C PRO A 165 5.53 -10.71 20.33
N THR A 166 4.76 -11.58 20.96
CA THR A 166 3.83 -12.53 20.31
C THR A 166 2.89 -11.90 19.29
N LEU A 167 2.54 -10.62 19.49
CA LEU A 167 1.70 -9.85 18.55
C LEU A 167 2.37 -9.55 17.19
N ILE A 168 3.72 -9.58 17.13
CA ILE A 168 4.48 -9.30 15.91
C ILE A 168 5.01 -10.59 15.28
N ALA A 169 5.30 -11.60 16.09
CA ALA A 169 5.82 -12.90 15.64
C ALA A 169 4.74 -13.82 15.07
N GLY A 170 3.47 -13.51 15.29
CA GLY A 170 2.34 -14.29 14.78
C GLY A 170 2.12 -14.15 13.27
N SER A 171 1.38 -15.06 12.69
CA SER A 171 0.84 -14.91 11.34
C SER A 171 -0.14 -13.73 11.30
N THR A 172 -0.25 -13.04 10.15
CA THR A 172 -1.29 -12.03 9.98
C THR A 172 -2.67 -12.66 10.20
N LEU A 173 -3.65 -11.89 10.69
CA LEU A 173 -5.00 -12.39 10.89
C LEU A 173 -5.54 -13.10 9.64
N THR A 174 -5.31 -12.51 8.46
CA THR A 174 -5.73 -13.09 7.18
C THR A 174 -5.03 -14.41 6.87
N SER A 175 -3.73 -14.54 7.13
CA SER A 175 -3.00 -15.81 6.91
C SER A 175 -3.35 -16.86 7.97
N ALA A 176 -3.66 -16.42 9.19
CA ALA A 176 -4.18 -17.30 10.22
C ALA A 176 -5.52 -17.91 9.80
N PHE A 177 -6.42 -17.11 9.22
CA PHE A 177 -7.69 -17.62 8.66
C PHE A 177 -7.50 -18.54 7.46
N ALA A 178 -6.56 -18.22 6.55
CA ALA A 178 -6.30 -19.04 5.36
C ALA A 178 -5.72 -20.43 5.68
N ASN A 179 -4.95 -20.54 6.76
CA ASN A 179 -4.35 -21.81 7.20
C ASN A 179 -5.26 -22.63 8.13
N ALA A 180 -6.45 -22.13 8.43
CA ALA A 180 -7.40 -22.80 9.30
C ALA A 180 -8.01 -24.03 8.64
N SER A 181 -7.75 -25.18 9.20
CA SER A 181 -8.38 -26.44 8.79
C SER A 181 -9.71 -26.69 9.50
N GLY A 182 -10.61 -25.72 9.51
CA GLY A 182 -11.96 -25.88 10.06
C GLY A 182 -12.51 -24.66 10.81
N ILE A 183 -13.82 -24.60 10.91
CA ILE A 183 -14.62 -23.51 11.46
C ILE A 183 -14.28 -23.19 12.93
N LYS A 184 -14.01 -24.20 13.74
CA LYS A 184 -13.64 -24.04 15.16
C LYS A 184 -12.35 -23.26 15.35
N TRP A 185 -11.39 -23.43 14.48
CA TRP A 185 -10.11 -22.75 14.56
C TRP A 185 -10.23 -21.23 14.30
N ILE A 186 -11.15 -20.81 13.45
CA ILE A 186 -11.44 -19.38 13.24
C ILE A 186 -11.96 -18.76 14.55
N ALA A 187 -12.87 -19.43 15.24
CA ALA A 187 -13.38 -18.98 16.55
C ALA A 187 -12.26 -18.94 17.60
N ASP A 188 -11.42 -19.98 17.65
CA ASP A 188 -10.29 -20.09 18.59
C ASP A 188 -9.20 -19.03 18.32
N SER A 189 -8.95 -18.69 17.07
CA SER A 189 -8.00 -17.64 16.67
C SER A 189 -8.46 -16.25 17.09
N LEU A 190 -9.77 -16.03 17.23
CA LEU A 190 -10.35 -14.77 17.69
C LEU A 190 -10.43 -14.67 19.22
N THR A 191 -10.34 -15.79 19.96
CA THR A 191 -10.40 -15.83 21.43
C THR A 191 -9.14 -15.29 22.10
N GLY A 192 -8.42 -14.43 21.60
CA GLY A 192 -7.26 -13.76 22.20
C GLY A 192 -7.01 -12.38 21.61
N VAL A 193 -7.74 -12.03 20.55
CA VAL A 193 -7.56 -10.76 19.85
C VAL A 193 -8.59 -9.75 20.37
N ASN A 194 -8.12 -8.72 21.04
CA ASN A 194 -8.96 -7.61 21.46
C ASN A 194 -9.23 -6.71 20.25
N LEU A 195 -10.52 -6.39 19.98
CA LEU A 195 -10.92 -5.45 18.92
C LEU A 195 -10.17 -4.11 19.04
N GLY A 196 -9.91 -3.64 20.25
CA GLY A 196 -9.12 -2.43 20.47
C GLY A 196 -7.70 -2.53 19.89
N GLN A 197 -7.08 -3.71 19.96
CA GLN A 197 -5.74 -3.94 19.38
C GLN A 197 -5.78 -3.93 17.86
N VAL A 198 -6.83 -4.46 17.24
CA VAL A 198 -7.00 -4.43 15.78
C VAL A 198 -7.16 -2.98 15.30
N TRP A 199 -7.99 -2.18 15.97
CA TRP A 199 -8.23 -0.78 15.58
C TRP A 199 -7.02 0.13 15.85
N LEU A 200 -6.26 -0.15 16.92
CA LEU A 200 -5.03 0.58 17.24
C LEU A 200 -3.79 0.04 16.52
N GLY A 201 -3.91 -1.07 15.80
CA GLY A 201 -2.85 -1.61 14.97
C GLY A 201 -1.74 -2.35 15.71
N THR A 202 -2.02 -2.84 16.89
CA THR A 202 -1.06 -3.62 17.70
C THR A 202 -1.09 -5.11 17.34
N TYR A 203 -1.18 -5.44 16.06
CA TYR A 203 -1.18 -6.82 15.56
C TYR A 203 -0.16 -7.01 14.44
N SER A 204 0.13 -8.26 14.14
CA SER A 204 1.05 -8.64 13.08
C SER A 204 0.43 -8.41 11.70
N GLY A 205 1.06 -7.57 10.89
CA GLY A 205 0.57 -7.23 9.56
C GLY A 205 1.61 -6.55 8.69
N ALA A 206 1.18 -5.96 7.58
CA ALA A 206 2.03 -5.13 6.76
C ALA A 206 2.32 -3.79 7.44
N LEU A 207 3.41 -3.13 7.03
CA LEU A 207 3.87 -1.87 7.61
C LEU A 207 2.79 -0.78 7.61
N GLY A 208 1.95 -0.71 6.58
CA GLY A 208 0.87 0.27 6.44
C GLY A 208 -0.47 -0.14 7.06
N GLU A 209 -0.61 -1.37 7.54
CA GLU A 209 -1.85 -1.87 8.15
C GLU A 209 -1.94 -1.55 9.65
N THR A 210 -0.86 -1.06 10.25
CA THR A 210 -0.68 -0.91 11.68
C THR A 210 -1.67 0.01 12.39
N PHE A 211 -2.48 0.79 11.70
CA PHE A 211 -3.48 1.67 12.33
C PHE A 211 -4.75 1.71 11.49
N ALA A 212 -5.61 0.69 11.60
CA ALA A 212 -6.87 0.64 10.85
C ALA A 212 -7.74 1.89 11.08
N GLY A 213 -7.85 2.35 12.32
CA GLY A 213 -8.59 3.56 12.66
C GLY A 213 -8.04 4.83 12.00
N LEU A 214 -6.71 4.97 11.90
CA LEU A 214 -6.06 6.10 11.22
C LEU A 214 -6.30 6.05 9.70
N ILE A 215 -6.21 4.86 9.11
CA ILE A 215 -6.46 4.66 7.67
C ILE A 215 -7.90 5.06 7.33
N LEU A 216 -8.88 4.63 8.12
CA LEU A 216 -10.27 5.02 7.96
C LEU A 216 -10.47 6.53 8.11
N LEU A 217 -9.83 7.15 9.09
CA LEU A 217 -9.88 8.60 9.29
C LEU A 217 -9.32 9.35 8.08
N ILE A 218 -8.16 8.93 7.55
CA ILE A 218 -7.58 9.50 6.33
C ILE A 218 -8.51 9.28 5.13
N GLY A 219 -9.14 8.10 5.04
CA GLY A 219 -10.15 7.79 4.03
C GLY A 219 -11.34 8.78 4.07
N VAL A 220 -11.87 9.05 5.27
CA VAL A 220 -12.92 10.06 5.47
C VAL A 220 -12.45 11.45 5.05
N VAL A 221 -11.23 11.86 5.43
CA VAL A 221 -10.65 13.14 5.00
C VAL A 221 -10.57 13.23 3.47
N PHE A 222 -10.15 12.15 2.80
CA PHE A 222 -10.09 12.12 1.33
C PHE A 222 -11.47 12.24 0.68
N VAL A 223 -12.50 11.62 1.27
CA VAL A 223 -13.89 11.77 0.82
C VAL A 223 -14.37 13.21 1.00
N VAL A 224 -14.19 13.80 2.19
CA VAL A 224 -14.60 15.19 2.50
C VAL A 224 -13.88 16.19 1.59
N ARG A 225 -12.59 15.97 1.33
CA ARG A 225 -11.82 16.78 0.39
C ARG A 225 -12.12 16.48 -1.07
N ASN A 226 -13.03 15.54 -1.35
CA ASN A 226 -13.35 15.04 -2.69
C ASN A 226 -12.11 14.56 -3.48
N VAL A 227 -11.12 13.99 -2.83
CA VAL A 227 -9.96 13.33 -3.47
C VAL A 227 -10.40 12.01 -4.08
N ILE A 228 -11.25 11.27 -3.35
CA ILE A 228 -11.86 10.02 -3.76
C ILE A 228 -13.38 10.12 -3.75
N ASN A 229 -14.03 9.36 -4.62
CA ASN A 229 -15.47 9.25 -4.61
C ASN A 229 -15.91 8.33 -3.46
N TRP A 230 -16.77 8.81 -2.56
CA TRP A 230 -17.26 8.08 -1.39
C TRP A 230 -17.93 6.74 -1.72
N ARG A 231 -18.49 6.62 -2.92
CA ARG A 231 -19.18 5.39 -3.35
C ARG A 231 -18.26 4.19 -3.38
N ALA A 232 -17.04 4.35 -3.90
CA ALA A 232 -16.10 3.23 -4.05
C ALA A 232 -15.72 2.60 -2.68
N PRO A 233 -15.19 3.33 -1.69
CA PRO A 233 -14.86 2.75 -0.39
C PRO A 233 -16.11 2.24 0.36
N VAL A 234 -17.24 2.93 0.31
CA VAL A 234 -18.45 2.50 1.01
C VAL A 234 -19.00 1.19 0.46
N PHE A 235 -19.08 1.04 -0.86
CA PHE A 235 -19.55 -0.22 -1.45
C PHE A 235 -18.55 -1.34 -1.25
N TYR A 236 -17.24 -1.07 -1.30
CA TYR A 236 -16.22 -2.08 -1.04
C TYR A 236 -16.31 -2.61 0.40
N LEU A 237 -16.25 -1.73 1.40
CA LEU A 237 -16.36 -2.09 2.81
C LEU A 237 -17.72 -2.72 3.13
N GLY A 238 -18.79 -2.21 2.55
CA GLY A 238 -20.14 -2.78 2.68
C GLY A 238 -20.24 -4.21 2.14
N THR A 239 -19.61 -4.50 1.01
CA THR A 239 -19.56 -5.85 0.44
C THR A 239 -18.75 -6.79 1.34
N VAL A 240 -17.59 -6.35 1.84
CA VAL A 240 -16.77 -7.13 2.78
C VAL A 240 -17.57 -7.41 4.06
N ALA A 241 -18.24 -6.42 4.63
CA ALA A 241 -19.08 -6.61 5.82
C ALA A 241 -20.21 -7.60 5.58
N LEU A 242 -20.95 -7.45 4.48
CA LEU A 242 -22.06 -8.36 4.13
C LEU A 242 -21.57 -9.80 3.92
N THR A 243 -20.52 -10.00 3.16
CA THR A 243 -19.97 -11.35 2.94
C THR A 243 -19.47 -11.96 4.24
N SER A 244 -18.83 -11.18 5.11
CA SER A 244 -18.37 -11.63 6.43
C SER A 244 -19.55 -12.02 7.34
N ILE A 245 -20.66 -11.26 7.34
CA ILE A 245 -21.87 -11.61 8.08
C ILE A 245 -22.44 -12.95 7.57
N VAL A 246 -22.54 -13.11 6.25
CA VAL A 246 -23.02 -14.35 5.65
C VAL A 246 -22.14 -15.54 6.06
N ILE A 247 -20.83 -15.40 5.97
CA ILE A 247 -19.89 -16.44 6.41
C ILE A 247 -20.09 -16.74 7.90
N ALA A 248 -20.18 -15.73 8.75
CA ALA A 248 -20.38 -15.90 10.19
C ALA A 248 -21.66 -16.70 10.51
N LEU A 249 -22.76 -16.42 9.81
CA LEU A 249 -24.03 -17.14 9.98
C LEU A 249 -23.92 -18.61 9.58
N PHE A 250 -23.23 -18.92 8.49
CA PHE A 250 -23.01 -20.32 8.05
C PHE A 250 -22.00 -21.07 8.92
N THR A 251 -21.08 -20.38 9.55
CA THR A 251 -20.00 -20.98 10.35
C THR A 251 -20.30 -20.98 11.85
N GLY A 252 -21.45 -20.42 12.28
CA GLY A 252 -21.81 -20.33 13.70
C GLY A 252 -20.98 -19.33 14.50
N LEU A 253 -20.26 -18.42 13.81
CA LEU A 253 -19.54 -17.31 14.43
C LEU A 253 -20.47 -16.15 14.75
N ASN A 254 -20.04 -15.25 15.64
CA ASN A 254 -20.83 -14.07 15.96
C ASN A 254 -20.90 -13.11 14.75
N PRO A 255 -22.10 -12.86 14.16
CA PRO A 255 -22.26 -12.06 12.95
C PRO A 255 -21.98 -10.57 13.16
N PHE A 256 -21.85 -10.10 14.40
CA PHE A 256 -21.51 -8.69 14.69
C PHE A 256 -20.02 -8.46 14.90
N THR A 257 -19.31 -9.41 15.51
CA THR A 257 -17.88 -9.27 15.80
C THR A 257 -17.01 -9.74 14.66
N TYR A 258 -17.38 -10.82 13.96
CA TYR A 258 -16.56 -11.36 12.87
C TYR A 258 -16.30 -10.36 11.72
N PRO A 259 -17.29 -9.58 11.24
CA PRO A 259 -17.04 -8.55 10.22
C PRO A 259 -16.05 -7.48 10.65
N LEU A 260 -16.02 -7.11 11.94
CA LEU A 260 -15.09 -6.09 12.46
C LEU A 260 -13.62 -6.53 12.44
N TYR A 261 -13.36 -7.84 12.35
CA TYR A 261 -12.00 -8.38 12.16
C TYR A 261 -11.61 -8.47 10.68
N GLN A 262 -12.57 -8.36 9.76
CA GLN A 262 -12.34 -8.46 8.31
C GLN A 262 -12.26 -7.08 7.62
N LEU A 263 -12.77 -6.05 8.27
CA LEU A 263 -12.71 -4.66 7.80
C LEU A 263 -11.40 -3.99 8.14
#